data_46bcccaed775fea988dd9b06fabb8567
#
_entry.id   46bcccaed775fea988dd9b06fabb8567
#
_cell.length_a   1.000
_cell.length_b   1.000
_cell.length_c   1.000
_cell.angle_alpha   90.00
_cell.angle_beta   90.00
_cell.angle_gamma   90.00
#
_symmetry.space_group_name_H-M   'P 1'
#
loop_
_entity.id
_entity.type
_entity.pdbx_description
1 polymer ?
#
loop_
_entity_poly.entity_id
_entity_poly.type
_entity_poly.pdbx_seq_one_letter_code
_entity_poly.pdbx_strand_id
1 'polypeptide(L)'
;MDWRDEGLIIGVRRHGEASTIVEAMTRAHGRHLGLVRGGRSARLRATLQPGNTIGLVWRARLDEHLGSYAVEPLSLRAGRLMGSGMALAGINYLAALVRVLPERDPHEGVYDAATLIADALDDGALAPTLIARFEAQILAECGFRLDLGSCAATGATDRLVYVSPKSGRAVSAEAGAPWRDRLLPLPPFLREDASLEGQPSADEIADAFRLTGFFLARDLFSLRGEPLPDSRAAFLRAAGQGAR
;
A
#
# COMPACT_ATOMS: atom_id res chain seq x y z
N MET A 1 21.71 -21.63 0.24
CA MET A 1 20.24 -21.54 0.43
C MET A 1 19.64 -21.01 -0.84
N ASP A 2 18.50 -21.52 -1.23
CA ASP A 2 17.74 -21.04 -2.36
C ASP A 2 16.25 -21.27 -2.14
N TRP A 3 15.43 -20.40 -2.75
CA TRP A 3 13.98 -20.52 -2.78
C TRP A 3 13.41 -19.88 -4.05
N ARG A 4 12.18 -20.22 -4.38
CA ARG A 4 11.40 -19.65 -5.49
C ARG A 4 10.17 -18.99 -4.97
N ASP A 5 9.79 -17.87 -5.62
CA ASP A 5 8.60 -17.13 -5.30
C ASP A 5 8.17 -16.26 -6.48
N GLU A 6 7.06 -15.58 -6.34
CA GLU A 6 6.67 -14.46 -7.19
C GLU A 6 6.72 -13.16 -6.40
N GLY A 7 7.00 -12.04 -7.07
CA GLY A 7 7.13 -10.76 -6.39
C GLY A 7 6.74 -9.58 -7.25
N LEU A 8 6.02 -8.63 -6.64
CA LEU A 8 5.76 -7.31 -7.20
C LEU A 8 6.99 -6.43 -7.00
N ILE A 9 7.59 -5.94 -8.06
CA ILE A 9 8.73 -5.02 -7.98
C ILE A 9 8.26 -3.68 -7.43
N ILE A 10 8.83 -3.27 -6.30
CA ILE A 10 8.56 -2.00 -5.63
C ILE A 10 9.74 -1.02 -5.71
N GLY A 11 10.91 -1.50 -6.11
CA GLY A 11 12.09 -0.67 -6.26
C GLY A 11 13.16 -1.32 -7.11
N VAL A 12 13.91 -0.47 -7.81
CA VAL A 12 15.02 -0.88 -8.68
C VAL A 12 16.14 0.15 -8.57
N ARG A 13 17.34 -0.30 -8.24
CA ARG A 13 18.51 0.59 -8.17
C ARG A 13 19.71 -0.01 -8.89
N ARG A 14 20.50 0.84 -9.55
CA ARG A 14 21.72 0.42 -10.23
C ARG A 14 22.76 -0.08 -9.23
N HIS A 15 23.49 -1.11 -9.59
CA HIS A 15 24.59 -1.65 -8.80
C HIS A 15 25.77 -2.03 -9.72
N GLY A 16 26.90 -1.32 -9.57
CA GLY A 16 28.02 -1.45 -10.48
C GLY A 16 27.65 -1.14 -11.95
N GLU A 17 28.45 -1.68 -12.87
CA GLU A 17 28.30 -1.36 -14.30
C GLU A 17 27.14 -2.09 -14.97
N ALA A 18 26.90 -3.36 -14.64
CA ALA A 18 25.97 -4.23 -15.35
C ALA A 18 24.79 -4.74 -14.51
N SER A 19 24.90 -4.69 -13.18
CA SER A 19 23.92 -5.30 -12.28
C SER A 19 22.90 -4.28 -11.77
N THR A 20 21.83 -4.83 -11.18
CA THR A 20 20.73 -4.07 -10.61
C THR A 20 20.30 -4.74 -9.31
N ILE A 21 20.07 -3.98 -8.24
CA ILE A 21 19.38 -4.48 -7.06
C ILE A 21 17.89 -4.27 -7.26
N VAL A 22 17.12 -5.33 -7.13
CA VAL A 22 15.67 -5.32 -7.20
C VAL A 22 15.12 -5.51 -5.80
N GLU A 23 14.18 -4.67 -5.42
CA GLU A 23 13.36 -4.79 -4.23
C GLU A 23 11.97 -5.23 -4.66
N ALA A 24 11.50 -6.35 -4.12
CA ALA A 24 10.20 -6.89 -4.44
C ALA A 24 9.43 -7.21 -3.16
N MET A 25 8.13 -6.96 -3.17
CA MET A 25 7.20 -7.59 -2.24
C MET A 25 6.91 -8.98 -2.77
N THR A 26 7.38 -10.02 -2.09
CA THR A 26 7.18 -11.40 -2.48
C THR A 26 6.01 -12.02 -1.72
N ARG A 27 5.40 -13.06 -2.28
CA ARG A 27 4.23 -13.70 -1.68
C ARG A 27 4.56 -14.37 -0.35
N ALA A 28 5.59 -15.22 -0.33
CA ALA A 28 5.90 -16.09 0.80
C ALA A 28 7.10 -15.63 1.64
N HIS A 29 7.93 -14.70 1.13
CA HIS A 29 9.15 -14.25 1.82
C HIS A 29 9.14 -12.75 2.14
N GLY A 30 7.97 -12.09 2.04
CA GLY A 30 7.80 -10.70 2.38
C GLY A 30 8.57 -9.74 1.46
N ARG A 31 8.88 -8.55 1.96
CA ARG A 31 9.69 -7.56 1.25
C ARG A 31 11.14 -8.01 1.23
N HIS A 32 11.68 -8.25 0.05
CA HIS A 32 13.00 -8.84 -0.11
C HIS A 32 13.82 -8.15 -1.20
N LEU A 33 15.14 -8.09 -1.00
CA LEU A 33 16.08 -7.53 -1.96
C LEU A 33 16.99 -8.63 -2.54
N GLY A 34 17.34 -8.46 -3.81
CA GLY A 34 18.30 -9.36 -4.46
C GLY A 34 19.01 -8.70 -5.63
N LEU A 35 20.23 -9.16 -5.89
CA LEU A 35 21.05 -8.69 -7.00
C LEU A 35 20.68 -9.44 -8.29
N VAL A 36 20.28 -8.72 -9.32
CA VAL A 36 20.10 -9.26 -10.68
C VAL A 36 21.34 -8.96 -11.49
N ARG A 37 22.12 -9.99 -11.80
CA ARG A 37 23.30 -9.88 -12.68
C ARG A 37 22.85 -9.58 -14.11
N GLY A 38 23.53 -8.65 -14.79
CA GLY A 38 23.12 -8.23 -16.12
C GLY A 38 21.77 -7.51 -16.17
N GLY A 39 21.24 -7.03 -15.03
CA GLY A 39 19.94 -6.38 -14.92
C GLY A 39 19.81 -5.08 -15.72
N ARG A 40 20.93 -4.51 -16.18
CA ARG A 40 20.95 -3.32 -17.07
C ARG A 40 20.88 -3.67 -18.56
N SER A 41 20.86 -4.96 -18.92
CA SER A 41 20.74 -5.38 -20.32
C SER A 41 19.40 -4.91 -20.93
N ALA A 42 19.40 -4.71 -22.24
CA ALA A 42 18.17 -4.35 -22.98
C ALA A 42 17.05 -5.37 -22.75
N ARG A 43 17.39 -6.65 -22.62
CA ARG A 43 16.45 -7.74 -22.37
C ARG A 43 15.70 -7.60 -21.04
N LEU A 44 16.40 -7.21 -19.96
CA LEU A 44 15.80 -7.15 -18.62
C LEU A 44 15.24 -5.78 -18.27
N ARG A 45 15.55 -4.73 -19.04
CA ARG A 45 15.13 -3.36 -18.75
C ARG A 45 13.61 -3.18 -18.68
N ALA A 46 12.86 -3.84 -19.56
CA ALA A 46 11.41 -3.79 -19.54
C ALA A 46 10.82 -4.60 -18.37
N THR A 47 11.48 -5.69 -17.97
CA THR A 47 11.05 -6.56 -16.88
C THR A 47 11.29 -5.91 -15.52
N LEU A 48 12.47 -5.33 -15.32
CA LEU A 48 12.89 -4.73 -14.06
C LEU A 48 12.40 -3.29 -13.91
N GLN A 49 11.08 -3.14 -13.78
CA GLN A 49 10.41 -1.87 -13.55
C GLN A 49 9.45 -1.99 -12.37
N PRO A 50 9.33 -0.98 -11.49
CA PRO A 50 8.31 -0.96 -10.45
C PRO A 50 6.90 -1.15 -11.04
N GLY A 51 6.07 -1.95 -10.36
CA GLY A 51 4.74 -2.33 -10.79
C GLY A 51 4.67 -3.63 -11.62
N ASN A 52 5.79 -4.14 -12.12
CA ASN A 52 5.82 -5.46 -12.74
C ASN A 52 5.85 -6.56 -11.69
N THR A 53 5.24 -7.70 -11.99
CA THR A 53 5.38 -8.95 -11.22
C THR A 53 6.36 -9.88 -11.92
N ILE A 54 7.25 -10.45 -11.17
CA ILE A 54 8.27 -11.39 -11.64
C ILE A 54 8.21 -12.70 -10.86
N GLY A 55 8.45 -13.82 -11.56
CA GLY A 55 8.91 -15.03 -10.94
C GLY A 55 10.39 -14.87 -10.61
N LEU A 56 10.80 -15.28 -9.42
CA LEU A 56 12.17 -15.12 -8.97
C LEU A 56 12.70 -16.35 -8.26
N VAL A 57 13.98 -16.62 -8.45
CA VAL A 57 14.75 -17.60 -7.69
C VAL A 57 15.85 -16.85 -6.96
N TRP A 58 15.76 -16.81 -5.65
CA TRP A 58 16.79 -16.24 -4.80
C TRP A 58 17.84 -17.28 -4.42
N ARG A 59 19.09 -16.86 -4.37
CA ARG A 59 20.22 -17.71 -3.92
C ARG A 59 21.21 -16.88 -3.13
N ALA A 60 21.60 -17.38 -1.97
CA ALA A 60 22.69 -16.83 -1.16
C ALA A 60 23.43 -17.92 -0.40
N ARG A 61 24.60 -17.56 0.12
CA ARG A 61 25.36 -18.45 1.01
C ARG A 61 24.73 -18.51 2.41
N LEU A 62 24.28 -17.35 2.92
CA LEU A 62 23.61 -17.19 4.22
C LEU A 62 22.33 -16.39 4.00
N ASP A 63 21.34 -16.59 4.88
CA ASP A 63 20.03 -15.94 4.76
C ASP A 63 20.10 -14.42 4.86
N GLU A 64 20.96 -13.89 5.73
CA GLU A 64 21.14 -12.45 5.91
C GLU A 64 21.80 -11.74 4.73
N HIS A 65 22.38 -12.48 3.79
CA HIS A 65 23.01 -11.89 2.61
C HIS A 65 21.97 -11.34 1.65
N LEU A 66 22.35 -10.29 0.88
CA LEU A 66 21.56 -9.75 -0.20
C LEU A 66 21.16 -10.83 -1.23
N GLY A 67 22.07 -11.77 -1.48
CA GLY A 67 21.86 -12.84 -2.45
C GLY A 67 21.72 -12.33 -3.89
N SER A 68 21.40 -13.27 -4.77
CA SER A 68 21.15 -12.97 -6.18
C SER A 68 19.79 -13.51 -6.62
N TYR A 69 19.13 -12.76 -7.50
CA TYR A 69 17.91 -13.15 -8.17
C TYR A 69 18.20 -13.63 -9.61
N ALA A 70 17.65 -14.79 -9.96
CA ALA A 70 17.32 -15.11 -11.34
C ALA A 70 15.84 -14.79 -11.52
N VAL A 71 15.49 -14.03 -12.58
CA VAL A 71 14.14 -13.48 -12.75
C VAL A 71 13.55 -13.84 -14.10
N GLU A 72 12.23 -14.03 -14.12
CA GLU A 72 11.41 -14.15 -15.32
C GLU A 72 10.18 -13.25 -15.21
N PRO A 73 9.70 -12.65 -16.33
CA PRO A 73 8.50 -11.80 -16.29
C PRO A 73 7.25 -12.65 -16.11
N LEU A 74 6.34 -12.26 -15.20
CA LEU A 74 5.01 -12.82 -15.05
C LEU A 74 3.94 -11.85 -15.52
N SER A 75 3.99 -10.59 -15.06
CA SER A 75 3.07 -9.54 -15.50
C SER A 75 3.82 -8.23 -15.73
N LEU A 76 3.69 -7.64 -16.91
CA LEU A 76 4.37 -6.42 -17.33
C LEU A 76 3.39 -5.25 -17.36
N ARG A 77 3.26 -4.51 -16.25
CA ARG A 77 2.35 -3.37 -16.08
C ARG A 77 3.01 -2.03 -16.35
N ALA A 78 4.33 -1.95 -16.20
CA ALA A 78 5.06 -0.69 -16.18
C ALA A 78 4.81 0.18 -17.42
N GLY A 79 4.70 -0.42 -18.61
CA GLY A 79 4.40 0.32 -19.84
C GLY A 79 3.05 1.05 -19.78
N ARG A 80 2.02 0.40 -19.21
CA ARG A 80 0.69 0.98 -19.00
C ARG A 80 0.72 2.05 -17.91
N LEU A 81 1.37 1.76 -16.77
CA LEU A 81 1.47 2.67 -15.64
C LEU A 81 2.21 3.97 -15.99
N MET A 82 3.23 3.91 -16.85
CA MET A 82 3.97 5.08 -17.32
C MET A 82 3.10 6.06 -18.14
N GLY A 83 1.99 5.61 -18.70
CA GLY A 83 1.04 6.44 -19.45
C GLY A 83 0.16 7.34 -18.58
N SER A 84 0.15 7.15 -17.23
CA SER A 84 -0.72 7.87 -16.30
C SER A 84 0.09 8.47 -15.16
N GLY A 85 -0.01 9.79 -14.96
CA GLY A 85 0.61 10.47 -13.83
C GLY A 85 0.09 9.97 -12.48
N MET A 86 -1.21 9.62 -12.41
CA MET A 86 -1.81 9.03 -11.22
C MET A 86 -1.23 7.63 -10.95
N ALA A 87 -1.13 6.79 -11.97
CA ALA A 87 -0.58 5.45 -11.81
C ALA A 87 0.90 5.45 -11.39
N LEU A 88 1.70 6.37 -11.95
CA LEU A 88 3.09 6.56 -11.53
C LEU A 88 3.21 7.03 -10.07
N ALA A 89 2.39 7.98 -9.65
CA ALA A 89 2.34 8.41 -8.27
C ALA A 89 1.85 7.28 -7.35
N GLY A 90 0.84 6.52 -7.80
CA GLY A 90 0.25 5.40 -7.09
C GLY A 90 1.24 4.27 -6.83
N ILE A 91 2.00 3.83 -7.84
CA ILE A 91 3.00 2.77 -7.65
C ILE A 91 4.14 3.21 -6.71
N ASN A 92 4.57 4.47 -6.79
CA ASN A 92 5.56 5.00 -5.87
C ASN A 92 5.03 5.07 -4.43
N TYR A 93 3.75 5.43 -4.27
CA TYR A 93 3.12 5.47 -2.96
C TYR A 93 2.89 4.06 -2.40
N LEU A 94 2.41 3.12 -3.21
CA LEU A 94 2.28 1.72 -2.85
C LEU A 94 3.63 1.16 -2.35
N ALA A 95 4.71 1.42 -3.09
CA ALA A 95 6.06 1.02 -2.68
C ALA A 95 6.48 1.64 -1.34
N ALA A 96 6.15 2.91 -1.10
CA ALA A 96 6.45 3.58 0.17
C ALA A 96 5.69 2.94 1.35
N LEU A 97 4.43 2.56 1.16
CA LEU A 97 3.62 1.86 2.15
C LEU A 97 4.19 0.47 2.47
N VAL A 98 4.53 -0.32 1.44
CA VAL A 98 5.13 -1.65 1.64
C VAL A 98 6.47 -1.58 2.38
N ARG A 99 7.27 -0.52 2.17
CA ARG A 99 8.57 -0.33 2.86
C ARG A 99 8.45 -0.07 4.35
N VAL A 100 7.26 0.18 4.85
CA VAL A 100 7.01 0.28 6.29
C VAL A 100 7.14 -1.06 6.99
N LEU A 101 6.85 -2.15 6.27
CA LEU A 101 6.97 -3.51 6.78
C LEU A 101 8.45 -3.94 6.87
N PRO A 102 8.78 -4.80 7.84
CA PRO A 102 10.12 -5.37 7.95
C PRO A 102 10.53 -6.12 6.67
N GLU A 103 11.84 -6.20 6.42
CA GLU A 103 12.36 -7.08 5.38
C GLU A 103 12.22 -8.54 5.80
N ARG A 104 11.90 -9.41 4.83
CA ARG A 104 11.84 -10.87 5.01
C ARG A 104 10.78 -11.36 5.98
N ASP A 105 9.80 -10.52 6.25
CA ASP A 105 8.63 -10.87 7.04
C ASP A 105 7.44 -11.12 6.10
N PRO A 106 6.90 -12.35 6.03
CA PRO A 106 5.83 -12.69 5.12
C PRO A 106 4.52 -11.99 5.46
N HIS A 107 3.93 -11.32 4.48
CA HIS A 107 2.61 -10.69 4.55
C HIS A 107 1.85 -11.01 3.25
N GLU A 108 1.34 -12.24 3.11
CA GLU A 108 0.69 -12.70 1.87
C GLU A 108 -0.49 -11.81 1.47
N GLY A 109 -1.34 -11.40 2.43
CA GLY A 109 -2.46 -10.51 2.17
C GLY A 109 -2.03 -9.12 1.65
N VAL A 110 -0.85 -8.62 2.05
CA VAL A 110 -0.28 -7.37 1.52
C VAL A 110 0.21 -7.57 0.09
N TYR A 111 0.85 -8.71 -0.21
CA TYR A 111 1.27 -9.04 -1.58
C TYR A 111 0.06 -9.08 -2.52
N ASP A 112 -1.00 -9.78 -2.15
CA ASP A 112 -2.21 -9.92 -2.95
C ASP A 112 -2.89 -8.57 -3.19
N ALA A 113 -3.06 -7.78 -2.13
CA ALA A 113 -3.64 -6.44 -2.24
C ALA A 113 -2.77 -5.50 -3.09
N ALA A 114 -1.45 -5.49 -2.88
CA ALA A 114 -0.53 -4.65 -3.65
C ALA A 114 -0.54 -5.02 -5.15
N THR A 115 -0.63 -6.31 -5.48
CA THR A 115 -0.71 -6.79 -6.87
C THR A 115 -2.04 -6.38 -7.51
N LEU A 116 -3.17 -6.55 -6.81
CA LEU A 116 -4.49 -6.08 -7.25
C LEU A 116 -4.49 -4.57 -7.50
N ILE A 117 -3.93 -3.79 -6.58
CA ILE A 117 -3.82 -2.34 -6.73
C ILE A 117 -2.97 -1.98 -7.96
N ALA A 118 -1.82 -2.64 -8.16
CA ALA A 118 -0.97 -2.39 -9.31
C ALA A 118 -1.69 -2.65 -10.66
N ASP A 119 -2.64 -3.60 -10.68
CA ASP A 119 -3.49 -3.84 -11.85
C ASP A 119 -4.52 -2.73 -12.09
N ALA A 120 -4.94 -2.01 -11.05
CA ALA A 120 -6.00 -1.00 -11.09
C ALA A 120 -5.50 0.46 -11.06
N LEU A 121 -4.18 0.71 -10.97
CA LEU A 121 -3.63 2.05 -10.74
C LEU A 121 -3.96 3.10 -11.81
N ASP A 122 -4.30 2.70 -13.02
CA ASP A 122 -4.73 3.60 -14.10
C ASP A 122 -6.26 3.80 -14.16
N ASP A 123 -7.02 3.08 -13.33
CA ASP A 123 -8.45 3.32 -13.13
C ASP A 123 -8.67 4.42 -12.09
N GLY A 124 -9.03 5.63 -12.55
CA GLY A 124 -9.23 6.79 -11.69
C GLY A 124 -10.37 6.67 -10.68
N ALA A 125 -11.30 5.77 -10.90
CA ALA A 125 -12.42 5.53 -9.99
C ALA A 125 -12.07 4.48 -8.91
N LEU A 126 -11.34 3.45 -9.29
CA LEU A 126 -11.04 2.31 -8.43
C LEU A 126 -9.77 2.51 -7.59
N ALA A 127 -8.70 3.03 -8.20
CA ALA A 127 -7.40 3.15 -7.56
C ALA A 127 -7.41 3.93 -6.22
N PRO A 128 -8.11 5.09 -6.09
CA PRO A 128 -8.17 5.80 -4.81
C PRO A 128 -8.83 5.00 -3.70
N THR A 129 -9.91 4.28 -4.02
CA THR A 129 -10.63 3.41 -3.06
C THR A 129 -9.74 2.28 -2.56
N LEU A 130 -9.04 1.61 -3.48
CA LEU A 130 -8.13 0.51 -3.15
C LEU A 130 -6.93 0.99 -2.31
N ILE A 131 -6.34 2.13 -2.67
CA ILE A 131 -5.22 2.71 -1.91
C ILE A 131 -5.67 3.10 -0.49
N ALA A 132 -6.85 3.70 -0.30
CA ALA A 132 -7.35 4.05 1.02
C ALA A 132 -7.57 2.79 1.90
N ARG A 133 -8.10 1.72 1.33
CA ARG A 133 -8.21 0.42 2.02
C ARG A 133 -6.84 -0.16 2.35
N PHE A 134 -5.88 -0.03 1.44
CA PHE A 134 -4.52 -0.51 1.67
C PHE A 134 -3.81 0.27 2.77
N GLU A 135 -4.03 1.59 2.89
CA GLU A 135 -3.55 2.37 4.04
C GLU A 135 -4.05 1.80 5.37
N ALA A 136 -5.34 1.44 5.45
CA ALA A 136 -5.92 0.81 6.64
C ALA A 136 -5.35 -0.60 6.89
N GLN A 137 -5.11 -1.38 5.83
CA GLN A 137 -4.46 -2.69 5.93
C GLN A 137 -3.03 -2.57 6.46
N ILE A 138 -2.22 -1.65 5.95
CA ILE A 138 -0.85 -1.42 6.44
C ILE A 138 -0.84 -1.02 7.91
N LEU A 139 -1.79 -0.17 8.36
CA LEU A 139 -1.95 0.12 9.79
C LEU A 139 -2.20 -1.15 10.59
N ALA A 140 -3.08 -2.03 10.11
CA ALA A 140 -3.40 -3.29 10.78
C ALA A 140 -2.19 -4.24 10.85
N GLU A 141 -1.43 -4.39 9.75
CA GLU A 141 -0.21 -5.21 9.70
C GLU A 141 0.89 -4.69 10.65
N CYS A 142 0.94 -3.37 10.86
CA CYS A 142 1.86 -2.75 11.82
C CYS A 142 1.34 -2.74 13.27
N GLY A 143 0.20 -3.37 13.56
CA GLY A 143 -0.37 -3.46 14.90
C GLY A 143 -1.28 -2.29 15.32
N PHE A 144 -1.61 -1.39 14.39
CA PHE A 144 -2.47 -0.22 14.62
C PHE A 144 -3.84 -0.37 13.95
N ARG A 145 -4.41 -1.60 13.99
CA ARG A 145 -5.73 -1.89 13.42
C ARG A 145 -6.79 -0.96 13.99
N LEU A 146 -7.57 -0.35 13.10
CA LEU A 146 -8.76 0.39 13.50
C LEU A 146 -9.90 -0.58 13.83
N ASP A 147 -10.62 -0.33 14.92
CA ASP A 147 -11.81 -1.10 15.30
C ASP A 147 -13.06 -0.40 14.75
N LEU A 148 -13.47 -0.80 13.56
CA LEU A 148 -14.55 -0.17 12.81
C LEU A 148 -15.87 -0.97 12.86
N GLY A 149 -15.92 -2.06 13.63
CA GLY A 149 -17.06 -2.96 13.67
C GLY A 149 -18.15 -2.57 14.67
N SER A 150 -17.80 -1.79 15.72
CA SER A 150 -18.77 -1.41 16.76
C SER A 150 -18.50 -0.03 17.36
N CYS A 151 -19.56 0.62 17.83
CA CYS A 151 -19.45 1.93 18.48
C CYS A 151 -18.72 1.84 19.82
N ALA A 152 -17.66 2.62 19.99
CA ALA A 152 -16.88 2.67 21.23
C ALA A 152 -17.66 3.07 22.47
N ALA A 153 -18.77 3.82 22.30
CA ALA A 153 -19.57 4.34 23.40
C ALA A 153 -20.76 3.45 23.75
N THR A 154 -21.41 2.83 22.76
CA THR A 154 -22.68 2.12 22.92
C THR A 154 -22.62 0.64 22.58
N GLY A 155 -21.58 0.19 21.88
CA GLY A 155 -21.51 -1.17 21.33
C GLY A 155 -22.38 -1.41 20.10
N ALA A 156 -23.16 -0.42 19.64
CA ALA A 156 -24.00 -0.55 18.44
C ALA A 156 -23.14 -0.82 17.21
N THR A 157 -23.64 -1.60 16.26
CA THR A 157 -22.96 -1.98 15.02
C THR A 157 -23.51 -1.24 13.80
N ASP A 158 -24.65 -0.60 13.94
CA ASP A 158 -25.30 0.19 12.91
C ASP A 158 -24.93 1.68 13.00
N ARG A 159 -25.13 2.39 11.89
CA ARG A 159 -24.92 3.84 11.76
C ARG A 159 -23.57 4.33 12.31
N LEU A 160 -22.50 3.56 12.07
CA LEU A 160 -21.14 3.94 12.40
C LEU A 160 -20.65 4.93 11.34
N VAL A 161 -20.51 6.20 11.72
CA VAL A 161 -20.19 7.30 10.79
C VAL A 161 -18.96 8.11 11.20
N TYR A 162 -18.39 7.82 12.37
CA TYR A 162 -17.22 8.48 12.88
C TYR A 162 -16.18 7.48 13.41
N VAL A 163 -14.94 7.96 13.54
CA VAL A 163 -13.85 7.29 14.26
C VAL A 163 -13.26 8.25 15.28
N SER A 164 -13.06 7.76 16.48
CA SER A 164 -12.38 8.52 17.53
C SER A 164 -10.87 8.63 17.21
N PRO A 165 -10.30 9.84 17.03
CA PRO A 165 -8.88 10.00 16.80
C PRO A 165 -8.03 9.53 17.98
N LYS A 166 -8.60 9.45 19.20
CA LYS A 166 -7.89 8.99 20.39
C LYS A 166 -7.71 7.47 20.41
N SER A 167 -8.75 6.71 20.03
CA SER A 167 -8.78 5.26 20.22
C SER A 167 -8.75 4.45 18.91
N GLY A 168 -8.96 5.06 17.74
CA GLY A 168 -9.09 4.34 16.48
C GLY A 168 -10.38 3.52 16.36
N ARG A 169 -11.36 3.73 17.26
CA ARG A 169 -12.61 2.98 17.30
C ARG A 169 -13.75 3.77 16.67
N ALA A 170 -14.65 3.03 16.02
CA ALA A 170 -15.86 3.61 15.43
C ALA A 170 -16.79 4.22 16.48
N VAL A 171 -17.57 5.21 16.06
CA VAL A 171 -18.59 5.88 16.87
C VAL A 171 -19.85 6.05 16.01
N SER A 172 -21.02 5.71 16.59
CA SER A 172 -22.32 5.85 15.91
C SER A 172 -22.71 7.32 15.75
N ALA A 173 -23.62 7.59 14.82
CA ALA A 173 -24.12 8.94 14.54
C ALA A 173 -24.65 9.63 15.80
N GLU A 174 -25.44 8.92 16.60
CA GLU A 174 -26.05 9.49 17.82
C GLU A 174 -25.01 9.77 18.89
N ALA A 175 -24.14 8.79 19.19
CA ALA A 175 -23.11 8.95 20.22
C ALA A 175 -22.06 9.98 19.84
N GLY A 176 -21.79 10.14 18.54
CA GLY A 176 -20.82 11.09 18.00
C GLY A 176 -21.34 12.50 17.82
N ALA A 177 -22.66 12.71 17.72
CA ALA A 177 -23.23 14.01 17.38
C ALA A 177 -22.71 15.20 18.22
N PRO A 178 -22.57 15.10 19.56
CA PRO A 178 -22.02 16.17 20.38
C PRO A 178 -20.54 16.47 20.14
N TRP A 179 -19.81 15.54 19.51
CA TRP A 179 -18.36 15.54 19.35
C TRP A 179 -17.90 15.56 17.89
N ARG A 180 -18.84 15.74 16.95
CA ARG A 180 -18.58 15.60 15.50
C ARG A 180 -17.37 16.36 15.01
N ASP A 181 -17.14 17.57 15.54
CA ASP A 181 -16.02 18.44 15.14
C ASP A 181 -14.64 17.94 15.65
N ARG A 182 -14.64 16.94 16.53
CA ARG A 182 -13.44 16.30 17.10
C ARG A 182 -13.27 14.85 16.66
N LEU A 183 -14.19 14.34 15.85
CA LEU A 183 -14.16 12.98 15.32
C LEU A 183 -13.74 13.00 13.85
N LEU A 184 -13.16 11.91 13.42
CA LEU A 184 -12.86 11.70 12.00
C LEU A 184 -14.07 11.02 11.34
N PRO A 185 -14.39 11.36 10.09
CA PRO A 185 -15.48 10.70 9.36
C PRO A 185 -15.10 9.24 9.07
N LEU A 186 -16.08 8.35 9.07
CA LEU A 186 -15.94 6.96 8.69
C LEU A 186 -16.70 6.68 7.40
N PRO A 187 -16.04 6.66 6.24
CA PRO A 187 -16.67 6.24 5.00
C PRO A 187 -17.09 4.76 5.07
N PRO A 188 -18.31 4.43 4.59
CA PRO A 188 -18.84 3.07 4.69
C PRO A 188 -17.92 2.00 4.10
N PHE A 189 -17.26 2.29 2.97
CA PHE A 189 -16.42 1.32 2.26
C PHE A 189 -15.13 0.91 3.00
N LEU A 190 -14.75 1.60 4.09
CA LEU A 190 -13.63 1.20 4.94
C LEU A 190 -14.01 0.17 6.00
N ARG A 191 -15.29 -0.09 6.22
CA ARG A 191 -15.76 -1.11 7.16
C ARG A 191 -15.51 -2.50 6.60
N GLU A 192 -15.26 -3.47 7.47
CA GLU A 192 -15.03 -4.87 7.08
C GLU A 192 -16.27 -5.53 6.45
N ASP A 193 -17.48 -5.11 6.87
CA ASP A 193 -18.76 -5.60 6.37
C ASP A 193 -19.28 -4.83 5.14
N ALA A 194 -18.49 -3.86 4.63
CA ALA A 194 -18.92 -3.07 3.49
C ALA A 194 -18.98 -3.92 2.22
N SER A 195 -20.14 -4.00 1.59
CA SER A 195 -20.23 -4.47 0.23
C SER A 195 -19.49 -3.49 -0.69
N LEU A 196 -18.83 -4.01 -1.73
CA LEU A 196 -18.25 -3.17 -2.79
C LEU A 196 -19.32 -2.72 -3.81
N GLU A 197 -20.59 -2.87 -3.48
CA GLU A 197 -21.70 -2.43 -4.32
C GLU A 197 -21.77 -0.90 -4.34
N GLY A 198 -21.45 -0.34 -5.48
CA GLY A 198 -21.40 1.10 -5.72
C GLY A 198 -19.98 1.69 -5.61
N GLN A 199 -19.76 2.75 -6.39
CA GLN A 199 -18.53 3.53 -6.29
C GLN A 199 -18.65 4.54 -5.15
N PRO A 200 -17.68 4.64 -4.23
CA PRO A 200 -17.64 5.71 -3.25
C PRO A 200 -17.60 7.09 -3.93
N SER A 201 -18.28 8.05 -3.35
CA SER A 201 -18.22 9.43 -3.79
C SER A 201 -16.83 10.04 -3.57
N ALA A 202 -16.53 11.14 -4.27
CA ALA A 202 -15.26 11.85 -4.08
C ALA A 202 -15.08 12.34 -2.64
N ASP A 203 -16.17 12.73 -1.96
CA ASP A 203 -16.11 13.17 -0.56
C ASP A 203 -15.84 11.99 0.38
N GLU A 204 -16.43 10.82 0.16
CA GLU A 204 -16.12 9.61 0.93
C GLU A 204 -14.65 9.17 0.75
N ILE A 205 -14.11 9.28 -0.46
CA ILE A 205 -12.69 8.99 -0.72
C ILE A 205 -11.79 10.00 0.00
N ALA A 206 -12.13 11.30 -0.05
CA ALA A 206 -11.38 12.32 0.68
C ALA A 206 -11.42 12.11 2.19
N ASP A 207 -12.58 11.73 2.73
CA ASP A 207 -12.77 11.40 4.14
C ASP A 207 -11.95 10.15 4.54
N ALA A 208 -11.90 9.13 3.67
CA ALA A 208 -11.07 7.96 3.90
C ALA A 208 -9.58 8.33 4.02
N PHE A 209 -9.06 9.12 3.09
CA PHE A 209 -7.67 9.58 3.16
C PHE A 209 -7.39 10.52 4.33
N ARG A 210 -8.38 11.30 4.79
CA ARG A 210 -8.26 12.08 6.02
C ARG A 210 -8.14 11.17 7.24
N LEU A 211 -9.00 10.15 7.33
CA LEU A 211 -9.00 9.16 8.40
C LEU A 211 -7.70 8.37 8.44
N THR A 212 -7.37 7.67 7.37
CA THR A 212 -6.18 6.80 7.31
C THR A 212 -4.89 7.59 7.43
N GLY A 213 -4.82 8.77 6.78
CA GLY A 213 -3.67 9.66 6.87
C GLY A 213 -3.39 10.17 8.28
N PHE A 214 -4.44 10.44 9.06
CA PHE A 214 -4.28 10.82 10.47
C PHE A 214 -3.57 9.71 11.27
N PHE A 215 -4.02 8.46 11.13
CA PHE A 215 -3.44 7.35 11.87
C PHE A 215 -2.06 6.95 11.34
N LEU A 216 -1.85 6.96 10.03
CA LEU A 216 -0.53 6.74 9.44
C LEU A 216 0.49 7.75 9.98
N ALA A 217 0.14 9.05 9.99
CA ALA A 217 1.03 10.08 10.49
C ALA A 217 1.33 9.88 11.99
N ARG A 218 0.29 9.68 12.81
CA ARG A 218 0.42 9.60 14.26
C ARG A 218 1.11 8.33 14.72
N ASP A 219 0.64 7.18 14.24
CA ASP A 219 0.98 5.88 14.82
C ASP A 219 2.14 5.18 14.11
N LEU A 220 2.42 5.54 12.86
CA LEU A 220 3.41 4.85 12.07
C LEU A 220 4.61 5.74 11.73
N PHE A 221 4.38 6.86 11.04
CA PHE A 221 5.49 7.69 10.57
C PHE A 221 6.09 8.56 11.68
N SER A 222 5.28 9.17 12.56
CA SER A 222 5.80 9.95 13.68
C SER A 222 6.65 9.13 14.65
N LEU A 223 6.30 7.86 14.88
CA LEU A 223 7.11 6.95 15.73
C LEU A 223 8.49 6.67 15.12
N ARG A 224 8.66 6.84 13.82
CA ARG A 224 9.92 6.70 13.09
C ARG A 224 10.66 8.03 12.93
N GLY A 225 10.07 9.13 13.41
CA GLY A 225 10.60 10.48 13.18
C GLY A 225 10.50 10.94 11.73
N GLU A 226 9.61 10.36 10.93
CA GLU A 226 9.43 10.61 9.51
C GLU A 226 8.09 11.30 9.24
N PRO A 227 7.99 12.20 8.23
CA PRO A 227 6.71 12.68 7.74
C PRO A 227 6.04 11.61 6.87
N LEU A 228 4.75 11.82 6.55
CA LEU A 228 4.09 11.04 5.51
C LEU A 228 4.86 11.15 4.18
N PRO A 229 4.95 10.06 3.39
CA PRO A 229 5.69 10.07 2.13
C PRO A 229 5.18 11.13 1.14
N ASP A 230 6.06 11.86 0.49
CA ASP A 230 5.72 12.83 -0.56
C ASP A 230 4.92 12.21 -1.71
N SER A 231 5.15 10.91 -1.99
CA SER A 231 4.40 10.15 -2.98
C SER A 231 2.92 10.04 -2.65
N ARG A 232 2.52 10.09 -1.36
CA ARG A 232 1.12 10.18 -0.94
C ARG A 232 0.47 11.46 -1.46
N ALA A 233 1.09 12.60 -1.16
CA ALA A 233 0.57 13.88 -1.62
C ALA A 233 0.53 13.98 -3.16
N ALA A 234 1.54 13.40 -3.83
CA ALA A 234 1.57 13.33 -5.29
C ALA A 234 0.42 12.49 -5.84
N PHE A 235 0.14 11.34 -5.25
CA PHE A 235 -0.98 10.48 -5.63
C PHE A 235 -2.32 11.18 -5.41
N LEU A 236 -2.56 11.76 -4.23
CA LEU A 236 -3.81 12.45 -3.92
C LEU A 236 -4.09 13.60 -4.89
N ARG A 237 -3.07 14.42 -5.23
CA ARG A 237 -3.23 15.47 -6.24
C ARG A 237 -3.59 14.90 -7.61
N ALA A 238 -2.89 13.85 -8.05
CA ALA A 238 -3.13 13.23 -9.35
C ALA A 238 -4.50 12.54 -9.44
N ALA A 239 -5.01 12.03 -8.32
CA ALA A 239 -6.34 11.43 -8.19
C ALA A 239 -7.48 12.45 -7.99
N GLY A 240 -7.18 13.76 -8.01
CA GLY A 240 -8.17 14.81 -7.76
C GLY A 240 -8.62 14.93 -6.29
N GLN A 241 -7.87 14.32 -5.37
CA GLN A 241 -8.11 14.34 -3.92
C GLN A 241 -7.17 15.32 -3.19
N GLY A 242 -6.52 16.22 -3.89
CA GLY A 242 -5.67 17.26 -3.32
C GLY A 242 -6.50 18.21 -2.45
N ALA A 243 -5.92 18.67 -1.33
CA ALA A 243 -6.57 19.44 -0.28
C ALA A 243 -7.58 20.48 -0.82
N ARG A 244 -8.84 20.30 -0.47
CA ARG A 244 -9.82 21.38 -0.35
C ARG A 244 -9.70 22.05 1.01
#